data_38b4a141b47860d76b1f0287da9a08c4
#
_entry.id   38b4a141b47860d76b1f0287da9a08c4
#
_cell.length_a   1.000
_cell.length_b   1.000
_cell.length_c   1.000
_cell.angle_alpha   90.00
_cell.angle_beta   90.00
_cell.angle_gamma   90.00
#
_symmetry.space_group_name_H-M   'P 1'
#
loop_
_entity.id
_entity.type
_entity.pdbx_description
1 polymer ?
#
loop_
_entity_poly.entity_id
_entity_poly.type
_entity_poly.pdbx_seq_one_letter_code
_entity_poly.pdbx_strand_id
1 'polypeptide(L)'
;MFNTLVRAAHAAFAVALGAALLGTGAGVAQAGPGSPVIGGGSGIIIDNQFECTVTTIGHDAGGRLVGLTAGHCGEAGSEVWSEQDRGAGVIGHFVYSNHDLDYAVIQFDPGHVTPVNRIGNVTITNVGAPAQFPSIVCKEGRTTGNTCGLAFGDIFQTDETWAEMCVVEGDSGAPVVIGTTLVGMVNAYLAVACFGPEVGTNMSAIVNDMNARGGAGAGYAPI
;
A
#
# COMPACT_ATOMS: atom_id res chain seq x y z
N MET A 1 63.23 30.65 56.02
CA MET A 1 63.31 29.27 55.52
C MET A 1 61.96 28.95 54.93
N PHE A 2 62.00 28.61 53.70
CA PHE A 2 60.94 27.94 52.84
C PHE A 2 59.71 28.72 52.43
N ASN A 3 59.79 29.05 51.14
CA ASN A 3 58.73 29.37 50.17
C ASN A 3 57.64 28.30 50.05
N THR A 4 56.48 28.75 49.79
CA THR A 4 55.62 27.99 48.81
C THR A 4 54.68 28.98 48.13
N LEU A 5 54.85 29.07 46.83
CA LEU A 5 54.02 29.76 45.84
C LEU A 5 52.66 29.06 45.66
N VAL A 6 51.60 29.79 45.73
CA VAL A 6 50.28 29.33 45.28
C VAL A 6 49.94 29.98 43.94
N ARG A 7 49.89 29.25 42.89
CA ARG A 7 49.45 29.67 41.55
C ARG A 7 47.92 29.69 41.48
N ALA A 8 47.39 30.88 41.24
CA ALA A 8 45.97 31.04 40.90
C ALA A 8 45.70 30.59 39.45
N ALA A 9 44.80 29.64 39.26
CA ALA A 9 44.29 29.24 37.99
C ALA A 9 43.01 30.06 37.68
N HIS A 10 43.05 30.84 36.63
CA HIS A 10 41.87 31.54 36.11
C HIS A 10 41.07 30.55 35.20
N ALA A 11 39.86 30.23 35.64
CA ALA A 11 38.92 29.51 34.80
C ALA A 11 38.11 30.52 33.97
N ALA A 12 38.32 30.52 32.66
CA ALA A 12 37.52 31.28 31.72
C ALA A 12 36.20 30.53 31.47
N PHE A 13 35.07 31.12 31.83
CA PHE A 13 33.73 30.64 31.46
C PHE A 13 33.40 31.09 30.04
N ALA A 14 33.40 30.18 29.11
CA ALA A 14 32.85 30.37 27.76
C ALA A 14 31.34 30.09 27.81
N VAL A 15 30.52 31.13 27.70
CA VAL A 15 29.09 31.01 27.52
C VAL A 15 28.83 30.72 26.04
N ALA A 16 28.51 29.48 25.70
CA ALA A 16 28.02 29.09 24.37
C ALA A 16 26.50 29.35 24.30
N LEU A 17 26.09 30.39 23.57
CA LEU A 17 24.68 30.55 23.16
C LEU A 17 24.36 29.48 22.09
N GLY A 18 23.70 28.44 22.53
CA GLY A 18 23.09 27.47 21.60
C GLY A 18 21.77 28.01 21.07
N ALA A 19 21.73 28.44 19.81
CA ALA A 19 20.49 28.71 19.10
C ALA A 19 19.77 27.39 18.87
N ALA A 20 18.69 27.13 19.61
CA ALA A 20 17.78 26.00 19.33
C ALA A 20 16.98 26.34 18.08
N LEU A 21 17.38 25.79 16.94
CA LEU A 21 16.55 25.71 15.74
C LEU A 21 15.44 24.66 16.01
N LEU A 22 14.25 25.14 16.34
CA LEU A 22 13.03 24.32 16.32
C LEU A 22 12.68 24.03 14.86
N GLY A 23 13.34 23.04 14.30
CA GLY A 23 12.92 22.43 13.05
C GLY A 23 11.70 21.57 13.34
N THR A 24 10.51 22.00 12.91
CA THR A 24 9.33 21.14 12.78
C THR A 24 9.56 20.22 11.60
N GLY A 25 10.45 19.25 11.75
CA GLY A 25 10.56 18.13 10.82
C GLY A 25 9.35 17.23 11.06
N ALA A 26 8.46 17.12 10.08
CA ALA A 26 7.55 15.98 10.03
C ALA A 26 8.43 14.73 10.02
N GLY A 27 8.54 14.07 11.16
CA GLY A 27 9.29 12.81 11.27
C GLY A 27 8.59 11.77 10.42
N VAL A 28 9.25 11.32 9.34
CA VAL A 28 8.84 10.09 8.67
C VAL A 28 8.98 8.97 9.70
N ALA A 29 7.86 8.37 10.08
CA ALA A 29 7.88 7.21 10.97
C ALA A 29 8.67 6.11 10.28
N GLN A 30 9.81 5.76 10.83
CA GLN A 30 10.65 4.69 10.31
C GLN A 30 10.15 3.37 10.88
N ALA A 31 9.96 2.38 10.01
CA ALA A 31 9.58 1.03 10.42
C ALA A 31 10.57 0.49 11.48
N GLY A 32 10.03 -0.14 12.50
CA GLY A 32 10.84 -0.79 13.55
C GLY A 32 11.57 -2.02 13.01
N PRO A 33 12.64 -2.47 13.67
CA PRO A 33 13.26 -3.77 13.34
C PRO A 33 12.22 -4.89 13.46
N GLY A 34 11.99 -5.64 12.37
CA GLY A 34 11.02 -6.73 12.32
C GLY A 34 9.62 -6.34 11.85
N SER A 35 9.40 -5.10 11.39
CA SER A 35 8.12 -4.73 10.75
C SER A 35 7.94 -5.47 9.42
N PRO A 36 6.77 -6.08 9.17
CA PRO A 36 6.51 -6.80 7.92
C PRO A 36 6.65 -5.89 6.71
N VAL A 37 7.20 -6.47 5.63
CA VAL A 37 7.32 -5.80 4.33
C VAL A 37 5.97 -5.86 3.62
N ILE A 38 5.41 -4.71 3.27
CA ILE A 38 4.10 -4.59 2.61
C ILE A 38 4.23 -3.79 1.32
N GLY A 39 3.67 -4.33 0.25
CA GLY A 39 3.61 -3.71 -1.08
C GLY A 39 2.48 -4.33 -1.91
N GLY A 40 2.31 -3.86 -3.14
CA GLY A 40 1.34 -4.46 -4.08
C GLY A 40 1.68 -5.92 -4.38
N GLY A 41 0.78 -6.84 -4.02
CA GLY A 41 0.99 -8.29 -4.07
C GLY A 41 1.18 -8.95 -2.69
N SER A 42 1.33 -8.18 -1.62
CA SER A 42 1.42 -8.73 -0.25
C SER A 42 0.11 -9.33 0.19
N GLY A 43 0.16 -10.55 0.75
CA GLY A 43 -0.98 -11.17 1.43
C GLY A 43 -1.30 -10.48 2.75
N ILE A 44 -2.57 -10.23 2.98
CA ILE A 44 -3.13 -9.68 4.20
C ILE A 44 -4.26 -10.54 4.73
N ILE A 45 -4.45 -10.50 6.05
CA ILE A 45 -5.53 -11.18 6.74
C ILE A 45 -6.38 -10.13 7.43
N ILE A 46 -7.67 -10.19 7.21
CA ILE A 46 -8.66 -9.23 7.68
C ILE A 46 -9.50 -9.88 8.77
N ASP A 47 -9.60 -9.22 9.93
CA ASP A 47 -10.37 -9.67 11.11
C ASP A 47 -10.03 -11.12 11.52
N ASN A 48 -8.80 -11.55 11.23
CA ASN A 48 -8.29 -12.91 11.48
C ASN A 48 -9.11 -14.03 10.78
N GLN A 49 -9.87 -13.71 9.74
CA GLN A 49 -10.79 -14.62 9.04
C GLN A 49 -10.63 -14.64 7.53
N PHE A 50 -10.50 -13.47 6.89
CA PHE A 50 -10.47 -13.34 5.44
C PHE A 50 -9.06 -13.09 4.93
N GLU A 51 -8.75 -13.63 3.77
CA GLU A 51 -7.44 -13.52 3.13
C GLU A 51 -7.56 -12.80 1.80
N CYS A 52 -6.82 -11.70 1.66
CA CYS A 52 -6.81 -10.88 0.45
C CYS A 52 -5.38 -10.41 0.11
N THR A 53 -5.25 -9.69 -0.97
CA THR A 53 -3.98 -9.15 -1.47
C THR A 53 -3.99 -7.62 -1.43
N VAL A 54 -2.88 -7.00 -1.04
CA VAL A 54 -2.70 -5.55 -1.15
C VAL A 54 -2.52 -5.17 -2.61
N THR A 55 -3.30 -4.20 -3.10
CA THR A 55 -3.16 -3.68 -4.46
C THR A 55 -1.93 -2.82 -4.61
N THR A 56 -1.73 -1.90 -3.68
CA THR A 56 -0.64 -0.93 -3.70
C THR A 56 -0.53 -0.27 -2.33
N ILE A 57 0.63 0.32 -2.05
CA ILE A 57 0.88 1.10 -0.84
C ILE A 57 1.54 2.43 -1.21
N GLY A 58 1.20 3.49 -0.50
CA GLY A 58 1.73 4.82 -0.77
C GLY A 58 1.23 5.84 0.24
N HIS A 59 1.35 7.11 -0.12
CA HIS A 59 0.88 8.19 0.73
C HIS A 59 -0.28 8.94 0.08
N ASP A 60 -1.21 9.39 0.90
CA ASP A 60 -2.25 10.33 0.48
C ASP A 60 -1.81 11.79 0.68
N ALA A 61 -2.63 12.75 0.23
CA ALA A 61 -2.35 14.18 0.37
C ALA A 61 -2.26 14.63 1.84
N GLY A 62 -2.78 13.86 2.79
CA GLY A 62 -2.67 14.10 4.23
C GLY A 62 -1.38 13.52 4.85
N GLY A 63 -0.53 12.87 4.05
CA GLY A 63 0.70 12.21 4.50
C GLY A 63 0.48 10.89 5.23
N ARG A 64 -0.74 10.33 5.20
CA ARG A 64 -1.02 9.02 5.80
C ARG A 64 -0.46 7.93 4.90
N LEU A 65 0.14 6.91 5.51
CA LEU A 65 0.52 5.69 4.79
C LEU A 65 -0.73 4.86 4.58
N VAL A 66 -1.15 4.73 3.32
CA VAL A 66 -2.37 4.02 2.96
C VAL A 66 -2.07 2.93 1.93
N GLY A 67 -2.85 1.86 1.98
CA GLY A 67 -2.88 0.82 0.96
C GLY A 67 -4.29 0.63 0.43
N LEU A 68 -4.37 -0.07 -0.71
CA LEU A 68 -5.64 -0.42 -1.32
C LEU A 68 -5.78 -1.95 -1.36
N THR A 69 -7.01 -2.42 -1.33
CA THR A 69 -7.41 -3.82 -1.56
C THR A 69 -8.85 -3.85 -2.05
N ALA A 70 -9.40 -5.03 -2.35
CA ALA A 70 -10.80 -5.16 -2.76
C ALA A 70 -11.77 -4.80 -1.62
N GLY A 71 -12.91 -4.19 -1.97
CA GLY A 71 -13.91 -3.72 -1.02
C GLY A 71 -14.60 -4.85 -0.26
N HIS A 72 -14.87 -5.96 -0.95
CA HIS A 72 -15.49 -7.14 -0.33
C HIS A 72 -14.60 -7.84 0.71
N CYS A 73 -13.31 -7.47 0.83
CA CYS A 73 -12.39 -8.05 1.81
C CYS A 73 -12.69 -7.60 3.24
N GLY A 74 -13.35 -6.46 3.46
CA GLY A 74 -13.67 -5.97 4.80
C GLY A 74 -14.38 -4.62 4.80
N GLU A 75 -14.78 -4.23 6.00
CA GLU A 75 -15.52 -3.00 6.26
C GLU A 75 -14.64 -1.96 6.97
N ALA A 76 -15.09 -0.70 6.99
CA ALA A 76 -14.43 0.32 7.79
C ALA A 76 -14.37 -0.11 9.27
N GLY A 77 -13.17 -0.13 9.84
CA GLY A 77 -12.88 -0.62 11.19
C GLY A 77 -12.29 -2.03 11.23
N SER A 78 -12.34 -2.80 10.13
CA SER A 78 -11.70 -4.12 10.06
C SER A 78 -10.21 -4.02 10.30
N GLU A 79 -9.67 -4.91 11.12
CA GLU A 79 -8.25 -5.00 11.44
C GLU A 79 -7.49 -5.74 10.34
N VAL A 80 -6.23 -5.35 10.12
CA VAL A 80 -5.36 -5.94 9.11
C VAL A 80 -4.10 -6.51 9.74
N TRP A 81 -3.75 -7.76 9.40
CA TRP A 81 -2.51 -8.44 9.77
C TRP A 81 -1.70 -8.77 8.51
N SER A 82 -0.38 -8.82 8.64
CA SER A 82 0.48 -9.40 7.62
C SER A 82 0.31 -10.91 7.57
N GLU A 83 0.10 -11.47 6.37
CA GLU A 83 0.10 -12.92 6.20
C GLU A 83 1.49 -13.53 6.48
N GLN A 84 2.56 -12.84 6.06
CA GLN A 84 3.93 -13.32 6.21
C GLN A 84 4.45 -13.24 7.65
N ASP A 85 3.94 -12.29 8.43
CA ASP A 85 4.35 -12.10 9.82
C ASP A 85 3.14 -11.78 10.69
N ARG A 86 2.39 -12.81 11.06
CA ARG A 86 1.27 -12.69 11.98
C ARG A 86 1.69 -12.27 13.40
N GLY A 87 2.97 -12.51 13.75
CA GLY A 87 3.54 -12.13 15.04
C GLY A 87 3.69 -10.62 15.20
N ALA A 88 3.68 -9.85 14.12
CA ALA A 88 3.68 -8.40 14.17
C ALA A 88 2.40 -7.79 14.75
N GLY A 89 1.32 -8.57 14.87
CA GLY A 89 0.02 -8.11 15.33
C GLY A 89 -0.74 -7.33 14.27
N VAL A 90 -1.64 -6.44 14.70
CA VAL A 90 -2.39 -5.53 13.82
C VAL A 90 -1.43 -4.52 13.22
N ILE A 91 -1.44 -4.40 11.90
CA ILE A 91 -0.57 -3.49 11.14
C ILE A 91 -1.31 -2.28 10.56
N GLY A 92 -2.62 -2.27 10.64
CA GLY A 92 -3.47 -1.21 10.13
C GLY A 92 -4.94 -1.59 10.16
N HIS A 93 -5.78 -0.66 9.68
CA HIS A 93 -7.23 -0.84 9.68
C HIS A 93 -7.84 -0.35 8.36
N PHE A 94 -8.94 -0.97 7.95
CA PHE A 94 -9.78 -0.42 6.90
C PHE A 94 -10.40 0.90 7.39
N VAL A 95 -10.21 1.96 6.63
CA VAL A 95 -10.78 3.28 6.93
C VAL A 95 -11.91 3.66 6.00
N TYR A 96 -12.06 2.91 4.91
CA TYR A 96 -13.15 3.06 3.94
C TYR A 96 -13.30 1.78 3.11
N SER A 97 -14.53 1.42 2.77
CA SER A 97 -14.85 0.37 1.80
C SER A 97 -15.96 0.87 0.87
N ASN A 98 -15.81 0.64 -0.42
CA ASN A 98 -16.78 0.94 -1.48
C ASN A 98 -17.14 -0.37 -2.18
N HIS A 99 -18.35 -0.85 -1.97
CA HIS A 99 -18.81 -2.10 -2.57
C HIS A 99 -19.30 -1.96 -4.02
N ASP A 100 -19.61 -0.74 -4.48
CA ASP A 100 -20.03 -0.51 -5.87
C ASP A 100 -18.83 -0.58 -6.83
N LEU A 101 -17.70 0.03 -6.44
CA LEU A 101 -16.42 -0.07 -7.16
C LEU A 101 -15.54 -1.19 -6.63
N ASP A 102 -15.99 -1.89 -5.61
CA ASP A 102 -15.30 -3.00 -4.93
C ASP A 102 -13.84 -2.71 -4.60
N TYR A 103 -13.59 -1.58 -3.91
CA TYR A 103 -12.26 -1.26 -3.36
C TYR A 103 -12.35 -0.79 -1.90
N ALA A 104 -11.26 -0.95 -1.17
CA ALA A 104 -11.10 -0.46 0.19
C ALA A 104 -9.77 0.29 0.38
N VAL A 105 -9.77 1.22 1.32
CA VAL A 105 -8.60 1.95 1.78
C VAL A 105 -8.19 1.44 3.16
N ILE A 106 -6.96 0.95 3.26
CA ILE A 106 -6.31 0.56 4.50
C ILE A 106 -5.43 1.74 4.94
N GLN A 107 -5.54 2.19 6.18
CA GLN A 107 -4.56 3.05 6.80
C GLN A 107 -3.64 2.18 7.65
N PHE A 108 -2.35 2.17 7.32
CA PHE A 108 -1.34 1.44 8.08
C PHE A 108 -0.87 2.25 9.29
N ASP A 109 -0.61 1.53 10.38
CA ASP A 109 -0.11 2.14 11.61
C ASP A 109 1.36 2.57 11.46
N PRO A 110 1.71 3.79 11.86
CA PRO A 110 3.07 4.29 11.71
C PRO A 110 4.12 3.38 12.37
N GLY A 111 5.12 2.97 11.61
CA GLY A 111 6.21 2.11 12.09
C GLY A 111 5.88 0.62 12.21
N HIS A 112 4.65 0.20 11.92
CA HIS A 112 4.23 -1.20 11.96
C HIS A 112 4.45 -1.95 10.65
N VAL A 113 4.78 -1.26 9.57
CA VAL A 113 5.10 -1.84 8.26
C VAL A 113 6.33 -1.21 7.64
N THR A 114 7.03 -1.98 6.81
CA THR A 114 8.07 -1.50 5.88
C THR A 114 7.45 -1.44 4.49
N PRO A 115 7.04 -0.25 4.00
CA PRO A 115 6.40 -0.13 2.71
C PRO A 115 7.42 -0.30 1.58
N VAL A 116 7.05 -1.04 0.53
CA VAL A 116 7.87 -1.26 -0.66
C VAL A 116 7.04 -1.13 -1.93
N ASN A 117 7.67 -0.69 -3.02
CA ASN A 117 7.00 -0.62 -4.32
C ASN A 117 7.08 -1.91 -5.14
N ARG A 118 7.76 -2.95 -4.63
CA ARG A 118 7.95 -4.23 -5.32
C ARG A 118 7.69 -5.41 -4.41
N ILE A 119 6.80 -6.32 -4.88
CA ILE A 119 6.60 -7.66 -4.33
C ILE A 119 6.67 -8.65 -5.50
N GLY A 120 7.39 -9.74 -5.30
CA GLY A 120 7.55 -10.75 -6.35
C GLY A 120 8.07 -10.15 -7.67
N ASN A 121 7.32 -10.34 -8.74
CA ASN A 121 7.64 -9.84 -10.07
C ASN A 121 6.98 -8.52 -10.43
N VAL A 122 6.10 -7.98 -9.57
CA VAL A 122 5.41 -6.71 -9.81
C VAL A 122 6.13 -5.57 -9.08
N THR A 123 6.39 -4.50 -9.82
CA THR A 123 6.87 -3.20 -9.30
C THR A 123 5.86 -2.14 -9.70
N ILE A 124 5.44 -1.29 -8.76
CA ILE A 124 4.49 -0.21 -9.01
C ILE A 124 5.20 1.11 -8.78
N THR A 125 5.25 1.95 -9.81
CA THR A 125 5.88 3.28 -9.75
C THR A 125 4.90 4.41 -10.06
N ASN A 126 3.75 4.09 -10.66
CA ASN A 126 2.73 5.06 -11.02
C ASN A 126 1.36 4.37 -11.22
N VAL A 127 0.32 5.18 -11.28
CA VAL A 127 -1.03 4.77 -11.64
C VAL A 127 -1.33 5.26 -13.06
N GLY A 128 -1.96 4.41 -13.88
CA GLY A 128 -2.25 4.71 -15.27
C GLY A 128 -3.72 4.53 -15.67
N ALA A 129 -3.97 4.76 -16.95
CA ALA A 129 -5.27 4.53 -17.58
C ALA A 129 -5.60 3.02 -17.62
N PRO A 130 -6.90 2.65 -17.75
CA PRO A 130 -7.32 1.26 -17.90
C PRO A 130 -6.62 0.55 -19.06
N ALA A 131 -6.34 -0.73 -18.86
CA ALA A 131 -5.79 -1.57 -19.94
C ALA A 131 -6.75 -1.63 -21.11
N GLN A 132 -6.20 -1.63 -22.33
CA GLN A 132 -6.95 -1.72 -23.57
C GLN A 132 -6.52 -2.99 -24.34
N PHE A 133 -7.45 -3.60 -25.07
CA PHE A 133 -7.11 -4.69 -25.99
C PHE A 133 -6.14 -4.18 -27.10
N PRO A 134 -5.09 -4.93 -27.43
CA PRO A 134 -4.66 -6.26 -26.94
C PRO A 134 -3.47 -6.20 -25.95
N SER A 135 -3.52 -5.35 -24.94
CA SER A 135 -2.44 -5.25 -23.96
C SER A 135 -2.23 -6.56 -23.19
N ILE A 136 -0.98 -6.84 -22.84
CA ILE A 136 -0.67 -7.89 -21.86
C ILE A 136 -0.58 -7.22 -20.48
N VAL A 137 -1.38 -7.73 -19.56
CA VAL A 137 -1.38 -7.33 -18.15
C VAL A 137 -0.82 -8.45 -17.29
N CYS A 138 -0.21 -8.10 -16.17
CA CYS A 138 0.26 -9.06 -15.17
C CYS A 138 -0.29 -8.67 -13.79
N LYS A 139 -0.52 -9.67 -12.95
CA LYS A 139 -0.87 -9.46 -11.55
C LYS A 139 0.11 -10.18 -10.63
N GLU A 140 0.16 -9.77 -9.37
CA GLU A 140 0.82 -10.48 -8.28
C GLU A 140 -0.20 -10.70 -7.16
N GLY A 141 -0.63 -11.93 -6.95
CA GLY A 141 -1.60 -12.27 -5.93
C GLY A 141 -1.02 -13.19 -4.87
N ARG A 142 -1.53 -13.11 -3.66
CA ARG A 142 -1.04 -13.93 -2.55
C ARG A 142 -1.19 -15.43 -2.81
N THR A 143 -2.22 -15.82 -3.57
CA THR A 143 -2.57 -17.24 -3.78
C THR A 143 -1.91 -17.81 -5.03
N THR A 144 -2.02 -17.15 -6.17
CA THR A 144 -1.50 -17.67 -7.44
C THR A 144 -0.22 -16.99 -7.92
N GLY A 145 0.34 -16.06 -7.12
CA GLY A 145 1.56 -15.35 -7.45
C GLY A 145 1.43 -14.52 -8.72
N ASN A 146 2.51 -14.51 -9.51
CA ASN A 146 2.57 -13.75 -10.74
C ASN A 146 1.94 -14.53 -11.91
N THR A 147 0.88 -13.98 -12.47
CA THR A 147 0.23 -14.48 -13.71
C THR A 147 -0.01 -13.32 -14.66
N CYS A 148 0.12 -13.60 -15.96
CA CYS A 148 -0.06 -12.61 -17.02
C CYS A 148 -1.03 -13.13 -18.07
N GLY A 149 -1.73 -12.20 -18.72
CA GLY A 149 -2.66 -12.56 -19.78
C GLY A 149 -3.10 -11.37 -20.61
N LEU A 150 -3.98 -11.66 -21.56
CA LEU A 150 -4.50 -10.69 -22.50
C LEU A 150 -5.63 -9.89 -21.86
N ALA A 151 -5.51 -8.56 -21.85
CA ALA A 151 -6.60 -7.67 -21.46
C ALA A 151 -7.60 -7.53 -22.62
N PHE A 152 -8.87 -7.70 -22.31
CA PHE A 152 -9.99 -7.40 -23.21
C PHE A 152 -10.41 -5.92 -23.08
N GLY A 153 -10.05 -5.28 -21.97
CA GLY A 153 -10.39 -3.89 -21.65
C GLY A 153 -11.73 -3.78 -20.93
N ASP A 154 -12.20 -2.56 -20.79
CA ASP A 154 -13.52 -2.25 -20.21
C ASP A 154 -14.61 -2.38 -21.28
N ILE A 155 -14.92 -3.64 -21.61
CA ILE A 155 -15.84 -3.98 -22.73
C ILE A 155 -17.31 -3.64 -22.45
N PHE A 156 -17.68 -3.47 -21.17
CA PHE A 156 -19.04 -3.14 -20.77
C PHE A 156 -19.21 -1.69 -20.31
N GLN A 157 -18.13 -0.89 -20.25
CA GLN A 157 -18.13 0.49 -19.79
C GLN A 157 -18.66 0.62 -18.34
N THR A 158 -18.13 -0.26 -17.47
CA THR A 158 -18.53 -0.39 -16.06
C THR A 158 -17.40 0.00 -15.09
N ASP A 159 -16.33 0.67 -15.59
CA ASP A 159 -15.11 0.94 -14.83
C ASP A 159 -14.35 -0.33 -14.41
N GLU A 160 -14.58 -1.44 -15.13
CA GLU A 160 -13.93 -2.73 -14.92
C GLU A 160 -13.16 -3.17 -16.15
N THR A 161 -11.95 -3.66 -15.96
CA THR A 161 -11.20 -4.35 -17.02
C THR A 161 -11.36 -5.85 -16.89
N TRP A 162 -11.60 -6.50 -18.02
CA TRP A 162 -11.62 -7.95 -18.16
C TRP A 162 -10.31 -8.43 -18.76
N ALA A 163 -9.71 -9.48 -18.17
CA ALA A 163 -8.47 -10.05 -18.69
C ALA A 163 -8.40 -11.57 -18.46
N GLU A 164 -7.64 -12.26 -19.31
CA GLU A 164 -7.42 -13.70 -19.19
C GLU A 164 -6.18 -13.93 -18.31
N MET A 165 -6.40 -14.04 -17.00
CA MET A 165 -5.34 -14.35 -16.02
C MET A 165 -5.82 -15.40 -15.03
N CYS A 166 -4.89 -16.19 -14.49
CA CYS A 166 -5.20 -17.12 -13.41
C CYS A 166 -5.46 -16.34 -12.12
N VAL A 167 -6.69 -16.40 -11.65
CA VAL A 167 -7.16 -15.82 -10.38
C VAL A 167 -7.93 -16.86 -9.59
N VAL A 168 -7.69 -16.93 -8.29
CA VAL A 168 -8.45 -17.75 -7.34
C VAL A 168 -8.73 -16.95 -6.05
N GLU A 169 -9.49 -17.52 -5.14
CA GLU A 169 -9.76 -16.93 -3.82
C GLU A 169 -8.47 -16.51 -3.12
N GLY A 170 -8.48 -15.33 -2.49
CA GLY A 170 -7.32 -14.70 -1.85
C GLY A 170 -6.53 -13.78 -2.78
N ASP A 171 -6.65 -13.90 -4.12
CA ASP A 171 -6.06 -12.93 -5.06
C ASP A 171 -6.87 -11.61 -5.13
N SER A 172 -8.03 -11.54 -4.49
CA SER A 172 -8.84 -10.31 -4.35
C SER A 172 -7.99 -9.15 -3.86
N GLY A 173 -8.01 -8.03 -4.59
CA GLY A 173 -7.15 -6.89 -4.34
C GLY A 173 -5.78 -6.95 -5.03
N ALA A 174 -5.40 -8.05 -5.71
CA ALA A 174 -4.11 -8.14 -6.38
C ALA A 174 -3.92 -7.00 -7.42
N PRO A 175 -2.72 -6.38 -7.48
CA PRO A 175 -2.44 -5.33 -8.46
C PRO A 175 -2.44 -5.90 -9.87
N VAL A 176 -3.05 -5.19 -10.81
CA VAL A 176 -2.97 -5.45 -12.25
C VAL A 176 -2.12 -4.37 -12.89
N VAL A 177 -1.02 -4.76 -13.54
CA VAL A 177 -0.03 -3.83 -14.08
C VAL A 177 0.27 -4.04 -15.55
N ILE A 178 0.67 -2.95 -16.24
CA ILE A 178 1.36 -2.97 -17.52
C ILE A 178 2.77 -2.41 -17.27
N GLY A 179 3.78 -3.27 -17.31
CA GLY A 179 5.13 -2.92 -16.88
C GLY A 179 5.16 -2.55 -15.40
N THR A 180 5.43 -1.28 -15.07
CA THR A 180 5.42 -0.76 -13.69
C THR A 180 4.21 0.15 -13.39
N THR A 181 3.28 0.25 -14.33
CA THR A 181 2.09 1.09 -14.21
C THR A 181 0.93 0.27 -13.69
N LEU A 182 0.38 0.65 -12.54
CA LEU A 182 -0.83 0.06 -11.96
C LEU A 182 -2.05 0.55 -12.76
N VAL A 183 -2.78 -0.37 -13.38
CA VAL A 183 -3.93 -0.07 -14.24
C VAL A 183 -5.25 -0.56 -13.67
N GLY A 184 -5.23 -1.56 -12.79
CA GLY A 184 -6.42 -2.14 -12.19
C GLY A 184 -6.12 -2.95 -10.93
N MET A 185 -7.17 -3.53 -10.39
CA MET A 185 -7.15 -4.38 -9.22
C MET A 185 -8.05 -5.60 -9.48
N VAL A 186 -7.60 -6.78 -9.09
CA VAL A 186 -8.41 -8.01 -9.19
C VAL A 186 -9.55 -7.97 -8.17
N ASN A 187 -10.78 -8.24 -8.63
CA ASN A 187 -11.95 -8.39 -7.76
C ASN A 187 -12.50 -9.82 -7.80
N ALA A 188 -12.66 -10.42 -8.99
CA ALA A 188 -13.27 -11.72 -9.14
C ALA A 188 -12.77 -12.45 -10.40
N TYR A 189 -13.20 -13.69 -10.55
CA TYR A 189 -13.09 -14.47 -11.79
C TYR A 189 -14.44 -14.99 -12.23
N LEU A 190 -14.63 -15.15 -13.54
CA LEU A 190 -15.88 -15.65 -14.09
C LEU A 190 -15.84 -17.17 -14.21
N ALA A 191 -16.85 -17.83 -13.65
CA ALA A 191 -17.18 -19.25 -13.75
C ALA A 191 -16.15 -20.22 -13.14
N VAL A 192 -14.93 -20.32 -13.68
CA VAL A 192 -13.94 -21.30 -13.23
C VAL A 192 -12.59 -20.63 -13.02
N ALA A 193 -12.03 -20.76 -11.82
CA ALA A 193 -10.72 -20.26 -11.47
C ALA A 193 -9.65 -20.70 -12.48
N CYS A 194 -8.83 -19.77 -12.97
CA CYS A 194 -7.77 -19.96 -13.95
C CYS A 194 -8.21 -20.43 -15.36
N PHE A 195 -9.49 -20.60 -15.62
CA PHE A 195 -10.05 -21.06 -16.91
C PHE A 195 -11.16 -20.15 -17.41
N GLY A 196 -10.99 -18.88 -17.31
CA GLY A 196 -11.92 -17.86 -17.76
C GLY A 196 -11.39 -16.48 -17.39
N PRO A 197 -12.00 -15.44 -17.93
CA PRO A 197 -11.52 -14.11 -17.62
C PRO A 197 -11.72 -13.78 -16.14
N GLU A 198 -10.76 -13.08 -15.59
CA GLU A 198 -10.92 -12.32 -14.36
C GLU A 198 -11.54 -10.96 -14.68
N VAL A 199 -12.08 -10.32 -13.67
CA VAL A 199 -12.59 -8.96 -13.72
C VAL A 199 -12.03 -8.17 -12.56
N GLY A 200 -11.65 -6.94 -12.85
CA GLY A 200 -11.10 -6.05 -11.84
C GLY A 200 -11.38 -4.58 -12.10
N THR A 201 -11.50 -3.81 -11.02
CA THR A 201 -11.82 -2.39 -11.10
C THR A 201 -10.62 -1.59 -11.64
N ASN A 202 -10.93 -0.67 -12.55
CA ASN A 202 -9.95 0.24 -13.12
C ASN A 202 -9.37 1.18 -12.06
N MET A 203 -8.04 1.26 -11.97
CA MET A 203 -7.39 2.12 -10.98
C MET A 203 -7.77 3.60 -11.11
N SER A 204 -8.03 4.07 -12.33
CA SER A 204 -8.48 5.45 -12.56
C SER A 204 -9.84 5.74 -11.92
N ALA A 205 -10.78 4.80 -11.94
CA ALA A 205 -12.07 4.94 -11.28
C ALA A 205 -11.91 5.03 -9.76
N ILE A 206 -11.08 4.16 -9.18
CA ILE A 206 -10.77 4.16 -7.74
C ILE A 206 -10.14 5.50 -7.32
N VAL A 207 -9.13 5.98 -8.04
CA VAL A 207 -8.45 7.25 -7.72
C VAL A 207 -9.42 8.43 -7.86
N ASN A 208 -10.27 8.43 -8.87
CA ASN A 208 -11.28 9.48 -9.06
C ASN A 208 -12.29 9.51 -7.91
N ASP A 209 -12.79 8.35 -7.47
CA ASP A 209 -13.71 8.24 -6.34
C ASP A 209 -13.05 8.70 -5.03
N MET A 210 -11.83 8.23 -4.74
CA MET A 210 -11.06 8.67 -3.57
C MET A 210 -10.87 10.19 -3.54
N ASN A 211 -10.55 10.80 -4.68
CA ASN A 211 -10.36 12.24 -4.81
C ASN A 211 -11.69 13.02 -4.64
N ALA A 212 -12.76 12.51 -5.22
CA ALA A 212 -14.09 13.13 -5.11
C ALA A 212 -14.63 13.06 -3.68
N ARG A 213 -14.43 11.94 -3.01
CA ARG A 213 -14.85 11.72 -1.62
C ARG A 213 -14.02 12.55 -0.64
N GLY A 214 -12.73 12.73 -0.90
CA GLY A 214 -11.79 13.31 0.05
C GLY A 214 -11.44 12.36 1.21
N GLY A 215 -10.71 12.88 2.20
CA GLY A 215 -10.30 12.09 3.36
C GLY A 215 -9.15 11.11 3.08
N ALA A 216 -9.18 9.93 3.69
CA ALA A 216 -8.12 8.94 3.51
C ALA A 216 -8.08 8.40 2.08
N GLY A 217 -6.89 8.38 1.50
CA GLY A 217 -6.64 7.97 0.11
C GLY A 217 -6.73 9.10 -0.92
N ALA A 218 -7.34 10.26 -0.61
CA ALA A 218 -7.41 11.39 -1.55
C ALA A 218 -6.00 11.93 -1.86
N GLY A 219 -5.71 12.14 -3.14
CA GLY A 219 -4.38 12.53 -3.60
C GLY A 219 -3.33 11.42 -3.47
N TYR A 220 -3.76 10.15 -3.56
CA TYR A 220 -2.90 8.98 -3.46
C TYR A 220 -1.75 9.01 -4.46
N ALA A 221 -0.55 8.69 -3.97
CA ALA A 221 0.64 8.45 -4.77
C ALA A 221 1.36 7.19 -4.26
N PRO A 222 1.68 6.21 -5.13
CA PRO A 222 2.47 5.05 -4.75
C PRO A 222 3.89 5.47 -4.36
N ILE A 223 4.57 4.64 -3.54
CA ILE A 223 5.96 4.86 -3.14
C ILE A 223 6.95 4.45 -4.21
#